data_81c23fdcd2427bcc469df797b11563e5
#
_entry.id   81c23fdcd2427bcc469df797b11563e5
#
_cell.length_a   1.000
_cell.length_b   1.000
_cell.length_c   1.000
_cell.angle_alpha   90.00
_cell.angle_beta   90.00
_cell.angle_gamma   90.00
#
_symmetry.space_group_name_H-M   'P 1'
#
loop_
_entity.id
_entity.type
_entity.pdbx_description
1 polymer ?
#
loop_
_entity_poly.entity_id
_entity_poly.type
_entity_poly.pdbx_seq_one_letter_code
_entity_poly.pdbx_strand_id
1 'polypeptide(L)'
;MFDVAVLGAGAAGMMCAAVAGQRGLRVVLVDHAERLAEKIRISGGGRCNFTNIGAGPANFLSDNPHFCRSALSGYTPQDFLALLKRHHIAWHEKHRGQLFCDDSSESIIEMLRAECDAGSVQWRMGCQVAEVAHGEAGFELRTSQGSIRAAKLVAATGGMAIPQLGATDFGLKLARQFGLKVVEPRPALVPLTFDAAQWQPLAELSGVALEVNLQTGQGKARGEFLEDLLFTHRGLSGPAILQISSFWNPGEPIVIDLAPGRDLADELLASKSCLLYTSPSPRDVEES
;
A
#
# COMPACT_ATOMS: atom_id res chain seq x y z
N MET A 1 -29.83 -15.18 -12.41
CA MET A 1 -28.84 -14.39 -13.16
C MET A 1 -28.66 -13.06 -12.47
N PHE A 2 -27.43 -12.64 -12.21
CA PHE A 2 -27.09 -11.36 -11.59
C PHE A 2 -26.88 -10.30 -12.67
N ASP A 3 -27.01 -9.04 -12.28
CA ASP A 3 -26.65 -7.92 -13.16
C ASP A 3 -25.13 -7.69 -13.10
N VAL A 4 -24.52 -7.88 -11.90
CA VAL A 4 -23.08 -7.73 -11.68
C VAL A 4 -22.56 -8.86 -10.79
N ALA A 5 -21.44 -9.48 -11.19
CA ALA A 5 -20.61 -10.29 -10.33
C ALA A 5 -19.32 -9.52 -10.00
N VAL A 6 -18.99 -9.39 -8.72
CA VAL A 6 -17.77 -8.71 -8.24
C VAL A 6 -16.85 -9.78 -7.64
N LEU A 7 -15.60 -9.86 -8.12
CA LEU A 7 -14.58 -10.78 -7.62
C LEU A 7 -13.64 -10.05 -6.66
N GLY A 8 -13.64 -10.48 -5.41
CA GLY A 8 -12.84 -9.92 -4.33
C GLY A 8 -13.66 -9.10 -3.33
N ALA A 9 -13.71 -9.54 -2.07
CA ALA A 9 -14.38 -8.89 -0.95
C ALA A 9 -13.44 -8.00 -0.13
N GLY A 10 -12.52 -7.33 -0.82
CA GLY A 10 -11.68 -6.26 -0.27
C GLY A 10 -12.35 -4.89 -0.37
N ALA A 11 -11.62 -3.82 -0.04
CA ALA A 11 -12.14 -2.45 -0.06
C ALA A 11 -12.81 -2.07 -1.39
N ALA A 12 -12.13 -2.30 -2.50
CA ALA A 12 -12.61 -1.95 -3.84
C ALA A 12 -13.86 -2.75 -4.23
N GLY A 13 -13.85 -4.07 -3.95
CA GLY A 13 -15.00 -4.93 -4.31
C GLY A 13 -16.23 -4.64 -3.48
N MET A 14 -16.10 -4.47 -2.16
CA MET A 14 -17.21 -4.11 -1.29
C MET A 14 -17.79 -2.75 -1.67
N MET A 15 -16.96 -1.73 -1.89
CA MET A 15 -17.43 -0.42 -2.31
C MET A 15 -18.17 -0.47 -3.66
N CYS A 16 -17.62 -1.20 -4.65
CA CYS A 16 -18.25 -1.39 -5.95
C CYS A 16 -19.60 -2.11 -5.81
N ALA A 17 -19.65 -3.21 -5.04
CA ALA A 17 -20.85 -4.00 -4.83
C ALA A 17 -21.93 -3.18 -4.11
N ALA A 18 -21.57 -2.46 -3.06
CA ALA A 18 -22.46 -1.57 -2.33
C ALA A 18 -23.12 -0.52 -3.23
N VAL A 19 -22.29 0.22 -3.99
CA VAL A 19 -22.76 1.27 -4.91
C VAL A 19 -23.66 0.68 -5.99
N ALA A 20 -23.30 -0.46 -6.57
CA ALA A 20 -24.11 -1.11 -7.58
C ALA A 20 -25.46 -1.62 -7.02
N GLY A 21 -25.43 -2.26 -5.84
CA GLY A 21 -26.64 -2.75 -5.16
C GLY A 21 -27.59 -1.63 -4.76
N GLN A 22 -27.07 -0.55 -4.17
CA GLN A 22 -27.88 0.63 -3.80
C GLN A 22 -28.47 1.37 -5.01
N ARG A 23 -27.97 1.12 -6.22
CA ARG A 23 -28.58 1.56 -7.49
C ARG A 23 -29.63 0.60 -8.03
N GLY A 24 -29.99 -0.44 -7.26
CA GLY A 24 -31.03 -1.41 -7.62
C GLY A 24 -30.55 -2.58 -8.48
N LEU A 25 -29.25 -2.77 -8.67
CA LEU A 25 -28.72 -3.91 -9.40
C LEU A 25 -28.63 -5.15 -8.50
N ARG A 26 -28.90 -6.33 -9.08
CA ARG A 26 -28.68 -7.61 -8.41
C ARG A 26 -27.19 -7.95 -8.45
N VAL A 27 -26.53 -7.84 -7.32
CA VAL A 27 -25.07 -8.00 -7.19
C VAL A 27 -24.76 -9.26 -6.42
N VAL A 28 -23.77 -10.05 -6.91
CA VAL A 28 -23.11 -11.09 -6.16
C VAL A 28 -21.64 -10.71 -5.97
N LEU A 29 -21.16 -10.81 -4.73
CA LEU A 29 -19.76 -10.59 -4.39
C LEU A 29 -19.14 -11.92 -4.00
N VAL A 30 -18.06 -12.29 -4.67
CA VAL A 30 -17.39 -13.60 -4.57
C VAL A 30 -15.97 -13.42 -4.07
N ASP A 31 -15.59 -14.16 -3.03
CA ASP A 31 -14.21 -14.19 -2.54
C ASP A 31 -13.82 -15.62 -2.13
N HIS A 32 -12.56 -15.97 -2.39
CA HIS A 32 -11.98 -17.25 -1.98
C HIS A 32 -11.69 -17.33 -0.47
N ALA A 33 -11.51 -16.17 0.18
CA ALA A 33 -11.32 -16.09 1.62
C ALA A 33 -12.64 -16.32 2.36
N GLU A 34 -12.57 -16.91 3.54
CA GLU A 34 -13.73 -17.09 4.43
C GLU A 34 -14.09 -15.79 5.15
N ARG A 35 -13.12 -14.91 5.36
CA ARG A 35 -13.30 -13.64 6.08
C ARG A 35 -13.18 -12.46 5.12
N LEU A 36 -13.98 -11.44 5.39
CA LEU A 36 -13.99 -10.19 4.62
C LEU A 36 -12.69 -9.39 4.84
N ALA A 37 -12.21 -8.76 3.77
CA ALA A 37 -11.29 -7.62 3.82
C ALA A 37 -9.99 -7.85 4.61
N GLU A 38 -9.36 -9.02 4.49
CA GLU A 38 -8.16 -9.40 5.25
C GLU A 38 -7.04 -8.33 5.20
N LYS A 39 -6.83 -7.66 4.04
CA LYS A 39 -5.83 -6.59 3.94
C LYS A 39 -6.22 -5.32 4.71
N ILE A 40 -7.50 -4.98 4.80
CA ILE A 40 -7.96 -3.87 5.64
C ILE A 40 -7.67 -4.20 7.10
N ARG A 41 -8.00 -5.42 7.52
CA ARG A 41 -7.89 -5.91 8.89
C ARG A 41 -6.50 -5.70 9.48
N ILE A 42 -5.44 -6.02 8.72
CA ILE A 42 -4.05 -5.89 9.16
C ILE A 42 -3.43 -4.52 8.89
N SER A 43 -4.08 -3.68 8.07
CA SER A 43 -3.51 -2.40 7.68
C SER A 43 -3.37 -1.46 8.88
N GLY A 44 -2.32 -0.62 8.84
CA GLY A 44 -2.07 0.36 9.89
C GLY A 44 -1.89 -0.24 11.28
N GLY A 45 -1.38 -1.49 11.38
CA GLY A 45 -1.25 -2.17 12.67
C GLY A 45 -2.59 -2.53 13.31
N GLY A 46 -3.61 -2.82 12.50
CA GLY A 46 -4.97 -3.16 12.94
C GLY A 46 -5.90 -1.95 13.15
N ARG A 47 -5.42 -0.72 12.90
CA ARG A 47 -6.22 0.51 13.01
C ARG A 47 -6.65 1.09 11.66
N CYS A 48 -6.36 0.42 10.57
CA CYS A 48 -6.63 0.83 9.20
C CYS A 48 -6.12 2.24 8.86
N ASN A 49 -4.98 2.34 8.21
CA ASN A 49 -4.63 3.57 7.50
C ASN A 49 -5.53 3.65 6.26
N PHE A 50 -6.68 4.31 6.39
CA PHE A 50 -7.73 4.24 5.37
C PHE A 50 -7.57 5.30 4.26
N THR A 51 -6.90 6.43 4.53
CA THR A 51 -6.58 7.43 3.51
C THR A 51 -5.51 8.41 4.01
N ASN A 52 -5.09 9.31 3.11
CA ASN A 52 -4.34 10.53 3.44
C ASN A 52 -5.15 11.73 2.97
N ILE A 53 -5.24 12.78 3.79
CA ILE A 53 -6.04 13.98 3.50
C ILE A 53 -5.56 14.69 2.23
N GLY A 54 -4.26 14.58 1.91
CA GLY A 54 -3.63 15.13 0.71
C GLY A 54 -3.59 14.16 -0.48
N ALA A 55 -4.24 12.99 -0.39
CA ALA A 55 -4.20 12.02 -1.49
C ALA A 55 -4.83 12.56 -2.77
N GLY A 56 -4.07 12.52 -3.84
CA GLY A 56 -4.47 13.01 -5.15
C GLY A 56 -3.69 12.32 -6.28
N PRO A 57 -3.98 12.63 -7.55
CA PRO A 57 -3.37 11.97 -8.70
C PRO A 57 -1.84 11.99 -8.73
N ALA A 58 -1.21 13.01 -8.16
CA ALA A 58 0.26 13.12 -8.10
C ALA A 58 0.92 12.07 -7.18
N ASN A 59 0.15 11.45 -6.28
CA ASN A 59 0.65 10.41 -5.37
C ASN A 59 0.59 9.00 -5.98
N PHE A 60 0.12 8.86 -7.21
CA PHE A 60 -0.02 7.56 -7.88
C PHE A 60 0.95 7.47 -9.06
N LEU A 61 1.92 6.56 -8.95
CA LEU A 61 2.91 6.31 -9.98
C LEU A 61 2.37 5.36 -11.04
N SER A 62 2.50 5.73 -12.32
CA SER A 62 2.07 4.93 -13.46
C SER A 62 2.70 5.48 -14.74
N ASP A 63 2.90 4.62 -15.74
CA ASP A 63 3.27 5.03 -17.10
C ASP A 63 2.21 5.93 -17.74
N ASN A 64 0.96 5.84 -17.26
CA ASN A 64 -0.11 6.77 -17.60
C ASN A 64 -0.49 7.65 -16.38
N PRO A 65 0.11 8.84 -16.22
CA PRO A 65 -0.13 9.72 -15.07
C PRO A 65 -1.56 10.27 -15.01
N HIS A 66 -2.36 10.04 -16.05
CA HIS A 66 -3.76 10.49 -16.12
C HIS A 66 -4.75 9.40 -15.72
N PHE A 67 -4.30 8.14 -15.59
CA PHE A 67 -5.16 6.98 -15.39
C PHE A 67 -6.09 7.12 -14.17
N CYS A 68 -5.57 7.58 -13.03
CA CYS A 68 -6.34 7.68 -11.79
C CYS A 68 -7.12 8.99 -11.61
N ARG A 69 -6.93 9.99 -12.47
CA ARG A 69 -7.50 11.34 -12.27
C ARG A 69 -9.02 11.34 -12.15
N SER A 70 -9.71 10.68 -13.07
CA SER A 70 -11.17 10.64 -13.08
C SER A 70 -11.72 9.94 -11.84
N ALA A 71 -11.10 8.82 -11.44
CA ALA A 71 -11.53 8.09 -10.25
C ALA A 71 -11.35 8.92 -8.97
N LEU A 72 -10.18 9.53 -8.78
CA LEU A 72 -9.88 10.33 -7.59
C LEU A 72 -10.63 11.67 -7.55
N SER A 73 -11.04 12.22 -8.70
CA SER A 73 -11.92 13.38 -8.74
C SER A 73 -13.37 13.01 -8.47
N GLY A 74 -13.79 11.79 -8.84
CA GLY A 74 -15.14 11.30 -8.62
C GLY A 74 -15.40 10.78 -7.20
N TYR A 75 -14.35 10.44 -6.46
CA TYR A 75 -14.42 10.01 -5.06
C TYR A 75 -13.15 10.42 -4.33
N THR A 76 -13.28 11.42 -3.50
CA THR A 76 -12.18 12.10 -2.81
C THR A 76 -11.97 11.55 -1.38
N PRO A 77 -10.84 11.86 -0.70
CA PRO A 77 -10.69 11.58 0.72
C PRO A 77 -11.83 12.15 1.57
N GLN A 78 -12.35 13.33 1.23
CA GLN A 78 -13.46 13.98 1.92
C GLN A 78 -14.77 13.20 1.78
N ASP A 79 -15.02 12.59 0.61
CA ASP A 79 -16.19 11.72 0.41
C ASP A 79 -16.13 10.48 1.30
N PHE A 80 -14.92 9.89 1.46
CA PHE A 80 -14.72 8.78 2.38
C PHE A 80 -14.89 9.20 3.84
N LEU A 81 -14.39 10.37 4.25
CA LEU A 81 -14.62 10.92 5.58
C LEU A 81 -16.10 11.20 5.86
N ALA A 82 -16.85 11.67 4.85
CA ALA A 82 -18.30 11.83 4.97
C ALA A 82 -19.00 10.48 5.18
N LEU A 83 -18.52 9.41 4.56
CA LEU A 83 -19.02 8.05 4.78
C LEU A 83 -18.74 7.59 6.22
N LEU A 84 -17.51 7.77 6.73
CA LEU A 84 -17.18 7.44 8.12
C LEU A 84 -18.08 8.20 9.11
N LYS A 85 -18.32 9.48 8.86
CA LYS A 85 -19.20 10.31 9.71
C LYS A 85 -20.64 9.78 9.74
N ARG A 86 -21.19 9.32 8.61
CA ARG A 86 -22.52 8.68 8.54
C ARG A 86 -22.61 7.43 9.41
N HIS A 87 -21.50 6.67 9.50
CA HIS A 87 -21.40 5.46 10.29
C HIS A 87 -20.86 5.69 11.70
N HIS A 88 -20.72 6.95 12.12
CA HIS A 88 -20.21 7.34 13.46
C HIS A 88 -18.85 6.75 13.82
N ILE A 89 -17.97 6.57 12.82
CA ILE A 89 -16.61 6.05 13.02
C ILE A 89 -15.68 7.20 13.35
N ALA A 90 -15.06 7.15 14.53
CA ALA A 90 -14.06 8.11 14.99
C ALA A 90 -12.69 7.79 14.34
N TRP A 91 -11.94 8.86 14.09
CA TRP A 91 -10.62 8.79 13.45
C TRP A 91 -9.72 9.95 13.86
N HIS A 92 -8.41 9.78 13.68
CA HIS A 92 -7.41 10.81 13.93
C HIS A 92 -6.37 10.87 12.81
N GLU A 93 -5.72 12.01 12.69
CA GLU A 93 -4.51 12.17 11.89
C GLU A 93 -3.30 11.78 12.76
N LYS A 94 -2.49 10.86 12.24
CA LYS A 94 -1.29 10.38 12.93
C LYS A 94 -0.05 11.22 12.55
N HIS A 95 0.22 11.33 11.26
CA HIS A 95 1.41 11.98 10.73
C HIS A 95 1.21 12.34 9.26
N ARG A 96 1.59 13.55 8.85
CA ARG A 96 1.61 14.01 7.44
C ARG A 96 0.32 13.68 6.68
N GLY A 97 -0.83 13.93 7.27
CA GLY A 97 -2.13 13.72 6.65
C GLY A 97 -2.64 12.27 6.62
N GLN A 98 -1.90 11.31 7.19
CA GLN A 98 -2.34 9.92 7.29
C GLN A 98 -3.47 9.76 8.31
N LEU A 99 -4.59 9.17 7.90
CA LEU A 99 -5.79 9.02 8.72
C LEU A 99 -6.00 7.56 9.14
N PHE A 100 -6.27 7.37 10.43
CA PHE A 100 -6.44 6.07 11.06
C PHE A 100 -7.74 6.04 11.87
N CYS A 101 -8.38 4.86 11.97
CA CYS A 101 -9.47 4.65 12.91
C CYS A 101 -8.95 4.75 14.35
N ASP A 102 -9.75 5.32 15.23
CA ASP A 102 -9.42 5.40 16.67
C ASP A 102 -9.43 4.01 17.30
N ASP A 103 -10.44 3.21 17.02
CA ASP A 103 -10.61 1.87 17.59
C ASP A 103 -9.85 0.79 16.80
N SER A 104 -10.45 0.32 15.71
CA SER A 104 -9.87 -0.77 14.92
C SER A 104 -10.28 -0.72 13.45
N SER A 105 -9.57 -1.50 12.62
CA SER A 105 -9.91 -1.74 11.22
C SER A 105 -11.27 -2.40 11.02
N GLU A 106 -11.79 -3.11 12.04
CA GLU A 106 -13.11 -3.74 11.99
C GLU A 106 -14.22 -2.72 11.75
N SER A 107 -14.11 -1.51 12.30
CA SER A 107 -15.09 -0.43 12.08
C SER A 107 -15.27 -0.12 10.59
N ILE A 108 -14.16 -0.09 9.81
CA ILE A 108 -14.22 0.10 8.36
C ILE A 108 -14.84 -1.12 7.66
N ILE A 109 -14.49 -2.32 8.09
CA ILE A 109 -15.00 -3.57 7.51
C ILE A 109 -16.51 -3.66 7.72
N GLU A 110 -16.98 -3.41 8.93
CA GLU A 110 -18.40 -3.43 9.28
C GLU A 110 -19.19 -2.34 8.55
N MET A 111 -18.61 -1.14 8.40
CA MET A 111 -19.20 -0.08 7.58
C MET A 111 -19.39 -0.53 6.14
N LEU A 112 -18.36 -1.07 5.50
CA LEU A 112 -18.45 -1.53 4.11
C LEU A 112 -19.42 -2.70 3.96
N ARG A 113 -19.50 -3.58 4.96
CA ARG A 113 -20.50 -4.66 5.02
C ARG A 113 -21.91 -4.08 5.09
N ALA A 114 -22.15 -3.15 5.99
CA ALA A 114 -23.45 -2.49 6.12
C ALA A 114 -23.90 -1.78 4.83
N GLU A 115 -22.97 -1.11 4.12
CA GLU A 115 -23.26 -0.50 2.83
C GLU A 115 -23.61 -1.56 1.75
N CYS A 116 -22.96 -2.73 1.77
CA CYS A 116 -23.31 -3.85 0.89
C CYS A 116 -24.69 -4.43 1.24
N ASP A 117 -24.97 -4.61 2.53
CA ASP A 117 -26.26 -5.15 3.02
C ASP A 117 -27.41 -4.21 2.67
N ALA A 118 -27.22 -2.89 2.80
CA ALA A 118 -28.16 -1.87 2.33
C ALA A 118 -28.43 -1.96 0.82
N GLY A 119 -27.45 -2.40 0.03
CA GLY A 119 -27.58 -2.70 -1.40
C GLY A 119 -28.08 -4.11 -1.71
N SER A 120 -28.47 -4.91 -0.72
CA SER A 120 -28.90 -6.30 -0.87
C SER A 120 -27.91 -7.18 -1.64
N VAL A 121 -26.62 -6.95 -1.44
CA VAL A 121 -25.52 -7.71 -2.09
C VAL A 121 -25.55 -9.15 -1.60
N GLN A 122 -25.49 -10.11 -2.53
CA GLN A 122 -25.36 -11.52 -2.18
C GLN A 122 -23.88 -11.90 -2.00
N TRP A 123 -23.57 -12.49 -0.85
CA TRP A 123 -22.22 -12.90 -0.49
C TRP A 123 -21.94 -14.36 -0.88
N ARG A 124 -20.77 -14.62 -1.45
CA ARG A 124 -20.20 -15.96 -1.73
C ARG A 124 -18.77 -15.99 -1.20
N MET A 125 -18.62 -16.15 0.11
CA MET A 125 -17.34 -16.27 0.79
C MET A 125 -16.85 -17.72 0.77
N GLY A 126 -15.52 -17.95 0.90
CA GLY A 126 -14.92 -19.27 0.76
C GLY A 126 -15.16 -19.90 -0.62
N CYS A 127 -15.43 -19.09 -1.61
CA CYS A 127 -15.87 -19.48 -2.95
C CYS A 127 -14.74 -19.27 -3.96
N GLN A 128 -14.07 -20.34 -4.35
CA GLN A 128 -13.01 -20.31 -5.35
C GLN A 128 -13.60 -20.25 -6.77
N VAL A 129 -13.11 -19.34 -7.59
CA VAL A 129 -13.42 -19.24 -9.01
C VAL A 129 -12.38 -20.02 -9.79
N ALA A 130 -12.81 -21.11 -10.43
CA ALA A 130 -11.93 -21.96 -11.24
C ALA A 130 -11.83 -21.47 -12.69
N GLU A 131 -12.93 -20.96 -13.25
CA GLU A 131 -12.99 -20.54 -14.64
C GLU A 131 -13.97 -19.39 -14.81
N VAL A 132 -13.65 -18.49 -15.73
CA VAL A 132 -14.53 -17.40 -16.16
C VAL A 132 -14.66 -17.47 -17.67
N ALA A 133 -15.88 -17.65 -18.17
CA ALA A 133 -16.22 -17.60 -19.58
C ALA A 133 -17.12 -16.39 -19.88
N HIS A 134 -17.06 -15.90 -21.13
CA HIS A 134 -17.94 -14.85 -21.62
C HIS A 134 -18.59 -15.32 -22.93
N GLY A 135 -19.90 -15.14 -23.03
CA GLY A 135 -20.69 -15.45 -24.20
C GLY A 135 -21.80 -14.43 -24.42
N GLU A 136 -22.73 -14.73 -25.33
CA GLU A 136 -23.86 -13.83 -25.66
C GLU A 136 -24.72 -13.45 -24.43
N ALA A 137 -24.87 -14.37 -23.47
CA ALA A 137 -25.65 -14.16 -22.25
C ALA A 137 -24.88 -13.43 -21.13
N GLY A 138 -23.62 -13.00 -21.38
CA GLY A 138 -22.75 -12.37 -20.38
C GLY A 138 -21.68 -13.33 -19.84
N PHE A 139 -21.34 -13.18 -18.57
CA PHE A 139 -20.28 -13.96 -17.91
C PHE A 139 -20.84 -15.18 -17.20
N GLU A 140 -20.15 -16.30 -17.31
CA GLU A 140 -20.36 -17.50 -16.50
C GLU A 140 -19.10 -17.82 -15.71
N LEU A 141 -19.24 -17.93 -14.39
CA LEU A 141 -18.18 -18.27 -13.46
C LEU A 141 -18.41 -19.69 -12.98
N ARG A 142 -17.45 -20.59 -13.17
CA ARG A 142 -17.45 -21.88 -12.49
C ARG A 142 -16.73 -21.74 -11.15
N THR A 143 -17.46 -22.05 -10.09
CA THR A 143 -16.94 -21.89 -8.74
C THR A 143 -17.04 -23.18 -7.93
N SER A 144 -16.35 -23.23 -6.79
CA SER A 144 -16.45 -24.34 -5.83
C SER A 144 -17.85 -24.49 -5.23
N GLN A 145 -18.70 -23.47 -5.35
CA GLN A 145 -20.07 -23.44 -4.83
C GLN A 145 -21.13 -23.46 -5.97
N GLY A 146 -20.76 -23.93 -7.15
CA GLY A 146 -21.64 -23.98 -8.33
C GLY A 146 -21.41 -22.84 -9.31
N SER A 147 -22.20 -22.80 -10.39
CA SER A 147 -22.05 -21.78 -11.43
C SER A 147 -22.80 -20.50 -11.08
N ILE A 148 -22.16 -19.37 -11.38
CA ILE A 148 -22.73 -18.02 -11.22
C ILE A 148 -22.81 -17.38 -12.62
N ARG A 149 -23.95 -16.79 -12.96
CA ARG A 149 -24.16 -16.06 -14.22
C ARG A 149 -24.46 -14.59 -13.93
N ALA A 150 -23.76 -13.70 -14.66
CA ALA A 150 -23.91 -12.26 -14.52
C ALA A 150 -23.75 -11.53 -15.87
N ALA A 151 -24.49 -10.46 -16.06
CA ALA A 151 -24.38 -9.63 -17.26
C ALA A 151 -23.04 -8.89 -17.32
N LYS A 152 -22.50 -8.50 -16.18
CA LYS A 152 -21.22 -7.78 -16.03
C LYS A 152 -20.33 -8.45 -14.99
N LEU A 153 -19.01 -8.33 -15.18
CA LEU A 153 -18.00 -8.84 -14.26
C LEU A 153 -17.07 -7.70 -13.84
N VAL A 154 -16.79 -7.61 -12.54
CA VAL A 154 -15.82 -6.68 -11.97
C VAL A 154 -14.72 -7.48 -11.30
N ALA A 155 -13.46 -7.28 -11.74
CA ALA A 155 -12.28 -7.85 -11.10
C ALA A 155 -11.74 -6.87 -10.06
N ALA A 156 -11.97 -7.15 -8.78
CA ALA A 156 -11.52 -6.37 -7.63
C ALA A 156 -10.66 -7.21 -6.68
N THR A 157 -9.90 -8.16 -7.24
CA THR A 157 -9.13 -9.18 -6.51
C THR A 157 -7.89 -8.65 -5.80
N GLY A 158 -7.58 -7.36 -5.96
CA GLY A 158 -6.38 -6.74 -5.40
C GLY A 158 -5.11 -7.14 -6.14
N GLY A 159 -3.98 -6.69 -5.60
CA GLY A 159 -2.65 -7.00 -6.10
C GLY A 159 -1.99 -8.16 -5.33
N MET A 160 -0.76 -8.52 -5.75
CA MET A 160 0.02 -9.65 -5.22
C MET A 160 0.71 -9.38 -3.88
N ALA A 161 0.56 -8.18 -3.31
CA ALA A 161 1.14 -7.89 -2.00
C ALA A 161 0.52 -8.79 -0.90
N ILE A 162 1.38 -9.26 0.01
CA ILE A 162 1.04 -10.14 1.15
C ILE A 162 0.44 -11.48 0.68
N PRO A 163 1.25 -12.35 0.03
CA PRO A 163 0.78 -13.65 -0.46
C PRO A 163 0.20 -14.55 0.65
N GLN A 164 0.65 -14.37 1.88
CA GLN A 164 0.18 -15.13 3.05
C GLN A 164 -1.33 -14.92 3.32
N LEU A 165 -1.92 -13.83 2.82
CA LEU A 165 -3.35 -13.57 2.89
C LEU A 165 -4.11 -14.04 1.62
N GLY A 166 -3.51 -14.91 0.82
CA GLY A 166 -4.14 -15.45 -0.39
C GLY A 166 -4.08 -14.51 -1.60
N ALA A 167 -3.21 -13.48 -1.57
CA ALA A 167 -3.02 -12.61 -2.72
C ALA A 167 -2.41 -13.39 -3.90
N THR A 168 -3.03 -13.27 -5.08
CA THR A 168 -2.60 -13.93 -6.32
C THR A 168 -2.63 -12.97 -7.50
N ASP A 169 -2.11 -13.42 -8.62
CA ASP A 169 -2.16 -12.73 -9.91
C ASP A 169 -3.45 -13.02 -10.71
N PHE A 170 -4.49 -13.57 -10.06
CA PHE A 170 -5.73 -14.01 -10.72
C PHE A 170 -6.36 -12.90 -11.58
N GLY A 171 -6.46 -11.67 -11.06
CA GLY A 171 -7.00 -10.54 -11.81
C GLY A 171 -6.18 -10.20 -13.07
N LEU A 172 -4.86 -10.32 -13.00
CA LEU A 172 -3.97 -10.10 -14.14
C LEU A 172 -4.10 -11.21 -15.19
N LYS A 173 -4.20 -12.48 -14.76
CA LYS A 173 -4.49 -13.61 -15.64
C LYS A 173 -5.84 -13.45 -16.35
N LEU A 174 -6.86 -13.04 -15.60
CA LEU A 174 -8.18 -12.77 -16.15
C LEU A 174 -8.14 -11.64 -17.19
N ALA A 175 -7.43 -10.56 -16.92
CA ALA A 175 -7.24 -9.47 -17.88
C ALA A 175 -6.58 -9.94 -19.17
N ARG A 176 -5.51 -10.76 -19.10
CA ARG A 176 -4.85 -11.35 -20.27
C ARG A 176 -5.79 -12.30 -21.04
N GLN A 177 -6.58 -13.10 -20.33
CA GLN A 177 -7.57 -14.01 -20.94
C GLN A 177 -8.55 -13.25 -21.84
N PHE A 178 -8.95 -12.04 -21.42
CA PHE A 178 -9.84 -11.18 -22.22
C PHE A 178 -9.11 -10.21 -23.15
N GLY A 179 -7.82 -10.47 -23.46
CA GLY A 179 -7.05 -9.71 -24.43
C GLY A 179 -6.62 -8.31 -23.97
N LEU A 180 -6.72 -8.00 -22.70
CA LEU A 180 -6.27 -6.71 -22.17
C LEU A 180 -4.74 -6.69 -22.04
N LYS A 181 -4.11 -5.58 -22.43
CA LYS A 181 -2.69 -5.36 -22.20
C LYS A 181 -2.43 -5.21 -20.71
N VAL A 182 -1.60 -6.07 -20.16
CA VAL A 182 -1.17 -6.00 -18.75
C VAL A 182 0.26 -5.45 -18.70
N VAL A 183 0.45 -4.38 -17.93
CA VAL A 183 1.78 -3.93 -17.53
C VAL A 183 2.26 -4.83 -16.40
N GLU A 184 3.45 -5.42 -16.55
CA GLU A 184 3.99 -6.34 -15.54
C GLU A 184 4.18 -5.61 -14.20
N PRO A 185 3.59 -6.13 -13.11
CA PRO A 185 3.71 -5.50 -11.81
C PRO A 185 5.15 -5.62 -11.28
N ARG A 186 5.61 -4.55 -10.64
CA ARG A 186 6.88 -4.52 -9.93
C ARG A 186 6.63 -4.28 -8.44
N PRO A 187 7.49 -4.81 -7.54
CA PRO A 187 7.43 -4.45 -6.14
C PRO A 187 7.55 -2.94 -5.94
N ALA A 188 6.69 -2.39 -5.12
CA ALA A 188 6.68 -0.98 -4.73
C ALA A 188 6.27 -0.87 -3.26
N LEU A 189 6.70 0.17 -2.57
CA LEU A 189 6.51 0.33 -1.12
C LEU A 189 7.07 -0.89 -0.35
N VAL A 190 8.28 -1.32 -0.70
CA VAL A 190 8.96 -2.49 -0.13
C VAL A 190 10.26 -2.10 0.56
N PRO A 191 10.68 -2.86 1.59
CA PRO A 191 12.01 -2.71 2.17
C PRO A 191 13.10 -3.06 1.16
N LEU A 192 14.29 -2.49 1.35
CA LEU A 192 15.49 -2.84 0.61
C LEU A 192 16.33 -3.83 1.42
N THR A 193 16.74 -4.92 0.77
CA THR A 193 17.61 -5.93 1.38
C THR A 193 18.97 -5.92 0.70
N PHE A 194 20.00 -6.30 1.45
CA PHE A 194 21.38 -6.34 1.00
C PHE A 194 21.93 -7.76 1.13
N ASP A 195 23.05 -8.02 0.49
CA ASP A 195 23.82 -9.22 0.73
C ASP A 195 24.20 -9.32 2.22
N ALA A 196 24.04 -10.51 2.80
CA ALA A 196 24.22 -10.72 4.24
C ALA A 196 25.64 -10.34 4.72
N ALA A 197 26.67 -10.62 3.91
CA ALA A 197 28.05 -10.31 4.29
C ALA A 197 28.30 -8.78 4.27
N GLN A 198 27.72 -8.08 3.31
CA GLN A 198 27.84 -6.61 3.23
C GLN A 198 27.03 -5.90 4.31
N TRP A 199 25.89 -6.48 4.72
CA TRP A 199 25.01 -5.88 5.72
C TRP A 199 25.42 -6.16 7.16
N GLN A 200 26.22 -7.20 7.41
CA GLN A 200 26.64 -7.64 8.76
C GLN A 200 27.09 -6.48 9.67
N PRO A 201 27.92 -5.52 9.24
CA PRO A 201 28.35 -4.41 10.10
C PRO A 201 27.22 -3.47 10.54
N LEU A 202 26.14 -3.40 9.76
CA LEU A 202 24.99 -2.52 10.02
C LEU A 202 23.82 -3.24 10.69
N ALA A 203 23.87 -4.56 10.79
CA ALA A 203 22.81 -5.36 11.38
C ALA A 203 22.62 -5.07 12.89
N GLU A 204 23.67 -4.62 13.58
CA GLU A 204 23.64 -4.21 14.98
C GLU A 204 22.78 -2.95 15.21
N LEU A 205 22.58 -2.12 14.17
CA LEU A 205 21.70 -0.97 14.22
C LEU A 205 20.21 -1.33 14.09
N SER A 206 19.88 -2.61 14.03
CA SER A 206 18.49 -3.06 13.88
C SER A 206 17.57 -2.46 14.96
N GLY A 207 16.50 -1.79 14.52
CA GLY A 207 15.56 -1.07 15.38
C GLY A 207 15.86 0.43 15.51
N VAL A 208 17.02 0.90 15.05
CA VAL A 208 17.31 2.34 15.00
C VAL A 208 16.50 2.98 13.87
N ALA A 209 15.81 4.06 14.19
CA ALA A 209 15.10 4.90 13.24
C ALA A 209 15.60 6.35 13.34
N LEU A 210 15.72 7.01 12.18
CA LEU A 210 16.10 8.44 12.11
C LEU A 210 15.48 9.09 10.88
N GLU A 211 15.21 10.39 10.96
CA GLU A 211 14.76 11.18 9.83
C GLU A 211 15.92 11.38 8.85
N VAL A 212 15.68 11.11 7.58
CA VAL A 212 16.68 11.21 6.50
C VAL A 212 16.07 11.88 5.27
N ASN A 213 16.88 12.47 4.41
CA ASN A 213 16.46 12.84 3.06
C ASN A 213 16.98 11.80 2.05
N LEU A 214 16.08 11.17 1.32
CA LEU A 214 16.39 10.15 0.30
C LEU A 214 16.11 10.68 -1.09
N GLN A 215 17.02 10.36 -2.02
CA GLN A 215 16.86 10.72 -3.43
C GLN A 215 17.27 9.57 -4.33
N THR A 216 16.52 9.36 -5.43
CA THR A 216 16.88 8.44 -6.53
C THR A 216 16.32 8.92 -7.85
N GLY A 217 16.83 8.38 -8.97
CA GLY A 217 16.36 8.71 -10.31
C GLY A 217 16.75 10.12 -10.77
N GLN A 218 16.33 10.49 -11.98
CA GLN A 218 16.60 11.78 -12.59
C GLN A 218 15.37 12.34 -13.32
N GLY A 219 15.31 13.65 -13.45
CA GLY A 219 14.27 14.34 -14.20
C GLY A 219 12.86 14.02 -13.68
N LYS A 220 11.97 13.54 -14.54
CA LYS A 220 10.58 13.20 -14.17
C LYS A 220 10.47 11.91 -13.34
N ALA A 221 11.50 11.07 -13.35
CA ALA A 221 11.56 9.85 -12.55
C ALA A 221 12.24 10.06 -11.18
N ARG A 222 12.63 11.30 -10.85
CA ARG A 222 13.24 11.61 -9.55
C ARG A 222 12.23 11.43 -8.43
N GLY A 223 12.59 10.63 -7.44
CA GLY A 223 11.94 10.56 -6.14
C GLY A 223 12.80 11.24 -5.08
N GLU A 224 12.16 11.99 -4.18
CA GLU A 224 12.80 12.63 -3.04
C GLU A 224 11.85 12.63 -1.84
N PHE A 225 12.34 12.15 -0.68
CA PHE A 225 11.52 12.01 0.52
C PHE A 225 12.32 12.35 1.76
N LEU A 226 11.79 13.26 2.57
CA LEU A 226 12.24 13.56 3.91
C LEU A 226 11.32 12.81 4.90
N GLU A 227 11.77 11.67 5.41
CA GLU A 227 10.99 10.74 6.24
C GLU A 227 11.89 9.86 7.10
N ASP A 228 11.26 9.07 8.00
CA ASP A 228 11.98 8.12 8.84
C ASP A 228 12.49 6.90 8.05
N LEU A 229 13.79 6.63 8.18
CA LEU A 229 14.45 5.40 7.79
C LEU A 229 14.57 4.48 9.01
N LEU A 230 14.37 3.19 8.81
CA LEU A 230 14.53 2.16 9.85
C LEU A 230 15.59 1.16 9.42
N PHE A 231 16.61 0.96 10.26
CA PHE A 231 17.54 -0.16 10.12
C PHE A 231 16.90 -1.46 10.58
N THR A 232 17.10 -2.52 9.80
CA THR A 232 16.63 -3.87 10.12
C THR A 232 17.78 -4.88 10.04
N HIS A 233 17.59 -6.07 10.55
CA HIS A 233 18.59 -7.13 10.50
C HIS A 233 18.96 -7.60 9.08
N ARG A 234 18.22 -7.20 8.03
CA ARG A 234 18.43 -7.60 6.63
C ARG A 234 18.61 -6.44 5.67
N GLY A 235 18.51 -5.21 6.15
CA GLY A 235 18.56 -4.03 5.30
C GLY A 235 17.78 -2.85 5.85
N LEU A 236 17.24 -2.04 4.97
CA LEU A 236 16.59 -0.79 5.29
C LEU A 236 15.07 -0.88 5.06
N SER A 237 14.31 -0.25 5.94
CA SER A 237 12.87 -0.12 5.90
C SER A 237 12.45 1.28 6.41
N GLY A 238 11.22 1.43 6.84
CA GLY A 238 10.67 2.71 7.28
C GLY A 238 10.02 3.50 6.14
N PRO A 239 9.24 4.53 6.46
CA PRO A 239 8.49 5.30 5.47
C PRO A 239 9.35 5.86 4.33
N ALA A 240 10.56 6.34 4.63
CA ALA A 240 11.51 6.86 3.65
C ALA A 240 11.85 5.80 2.59
N ILE A 241 12.25 4.61 3.03
CA ILE A 241 12.65 3.50 2.15
C ILE A 241 11.45 2.96 1.36
N LEU A 242 10.32 2.77 2.03
CA LEU A 242 9.11 2.27 1.36
C LEU A 242 8.67 3.21 0.24
N GLN A 243 8.71 4.50 0.45
CA GLN A 243 8.33 5.48 -0.58
C GLN A 243 9.35 5.52 -1.72
N ILE A 244 10.67 5.64 -1.40
CA ILE A 244 11.71 5.74 -2.43
C ILE A 244 11.80 4.47 -3.30
N SER A 245 11.48 3.29 -2.75
CA SER A 245 11.49 2.02 -3.49
C SER A 245 10.54 2.01 -4.69
N SER A 246 9.50 2.85 -4.67
CA SER A 246 8.56 2.99 -5.79
C SER A 246 9.16 3.75 -6.99
N PHE A 247 10.20 4.54 -6.77
CA PHE A 247 10.92 5.31 -7.78
C PHE A 247 12.24 4.65 -8.22
N TRP A 248 12.78 3.77 -7.37
CA TRP A 248 14.06 3.14 -7.61
C TRP A 248 13.98 2.05 -8.68
N ASN A 249 14.99 2.00 -9.55
CA ASN A 249 15.20 0.89 -10.47
C ASN A 249 16.50 0.13 -10.11
N PRO A 250 16.54 -1.21 -10.28
CA PRO A 250 17.74 -1.98 -10.03
C PRO A 250 18.97 -1.42 -10.79
N GLY A 251 20.06 -1.20 -10.05
CA GLY A 251 21.31 -0.63 -10.59
C GLY A 251 21.43 0.89 -10.47
N GLU A 252 20.37 1.59 -10.12
CA GLU A 252 20.44 3.04 -9.81
C GLU A 252 20.84 3.26 -8.35
N PRO A 253 21.63 4.33 -8.04
CA PRO A 253 21.94 4.66 -6.66
C PRO A 253 20.74 5.29 -5.94
N ILE A 254 20.64 5.02 -4.63
CA ILE A 254 19.85 5.80 -3.69
C ILE A 254 20.82 6.62 -2.86
N VAL A 255 20.66 7.93 -2.87
CA VAL A 255 21.43 8.86 -2.03
C VAL A 255 20.69 9.08 -0.73
N ILE A 256 21.39 8.90 0.38
CA ILE A 256 20.82 9.05 1.73
C ILE A 256 21.58 10.16 2.44
N ASP A 257 20.89 11.26 2.75
CA ASP A 257 21.38 12.28 3.68
C ASP A 257 20.91 11.90 5.09
N LEU A 258 21.85 11.48 5.94
CA LEU A 258 21.58 11.01 7.31
C LEU A 258 21.41 12.16 8.32
N ALA A 259 21.67 13.40 7.92
CA ALA A 259 21.56 14.56 8.79
C ALA A 259 20.97 15.76 8.02
N PRO A 260 19.73 15.64 7.52
CA PRO A 260 19.13 16.66 6.67
C PRO A 260 19.07 18.02 7.38
N GLY A 261 19.51 19.06 6.66
CA GLY A 261 19.53 20.42 7.18
C GLY A 261 20.68 20.75 8.15
N ARG A 262 21.66 19.85 8.32
CA ARG A 262 22.87 20.06 9.13
C ARG A 262 24.11 20.01 8.25
N ASP A 263 25.01 20.96 8.43
CA ASP A 263 26.37 20.88 7.88
C ASP A 263 27.29 20.22 8.92
N LEU A 264 27.39 18.89 8.85
CA LEU A 264 28.23 18.11 9.77
C LEU A 264 29.72 18.47 9.64
N ALA A 265 30.16 18.93 8.47
CA ALA A 265 31.56 19.34 8.29
C ALA A 265 31.85 20.59 9.11
N ASP A 266 30.99 21.60 9.05
CA ASP A 266 31.12 22.81 9.83
C ASP A 266 31.00 22.55 11.34
N GLU A 267 30.04 21.69 11.75
CA GLU A 267 29.89 21.30 13.16
C GLU A 267 31.15 20.57 13.70
N LEU A 268 31.71 19.65 12.92
CA LEU A 268 32.93 18.93 13.26
C LEU A 268 34.12 19.86 13.31
N LEU A 269 34.24 20.81 12.37
CA LEU A 269 35.32 21.80 12.36
C LEU A 269 35.20 22.74 13.59
N ALA A 270 34.01 23.17 13.94
CA ALA A 270 33.77 23.99 15.12
C ALA A 270 34.11 23.25 16.43
N SER A 271 33.82 21.94 16.51
CA SER A 271 34.11 21.10 17.68
C SER A 271 35.54 20.61 17.74
N LYS A 272 36.30 20.69 16.64
CA LYS A 272 37.68 20.22 16.54
C LYS A 272 38.61 20.91 17.54
N SER A 273 38.40 22.19 17.80
CA SER A 273 39.18 22.94 18.80
C SER A 273 38.88 22.49 20.25
N CYS A 274 37.75 21.85 20.51
CA CYS A 274 37.35 21.41 21.86
C CYS A 274 37.73 19.95 22.16
N LEU A 275 37.75 19.07 21.14
CA LEU A 275 37.97 17.63 21.34
C LEU A 275 39.44 17.18 21.19
N LEU A 276 40.27 17.95 20.45
CA LEU A 276 41.68 17.58 20.21
C LEU A 276 42.62 17.93 21.34
N TYR A 277 42.20 18.76 22.32
CA TYR A 277 43.03 19.14 23.47
C TYR A 277 42.81 18.28 24.73
N THR A 278 41.86 17.33 24.72
CA THR A 278 41.52 16.53 25.91
C THR A 278 42.05 15.09 25.86
N SER A 279 42.62 14.63 24.75
CA SER A 279 43.27 13.32 24.67
C SER A 279 44.76 13.52 24.37
N PRO A 280 45.67 13.09 25.27
CA PRO A 280 47.12 13.13 24.98
C PRO A 280 47.39 12.29 23.73
N SER A 281 48.22 12.85 22.84
CA SER A 281 48.72 12.12 21.68
C SER A 281 49.49 10.88 22.15
N PRO A 282 49.43 9.75 21.44
CA PRO A 282 50.29 8.60 21.75
C PRO A 282 51.79 8.94 21.82
N ARG A 283 52.20 10.05 21.23
CA ARG A 283 53.59 10.57 21.31
C ARG A 283 53.88 11.30 22.62
N ASP A 284 52.84 11.80 23.31
CA ASP A 284 53.06 12.55 24.56
C ASP A 284 53.19 11.59 25.78
N VAL A 285 53.05 10.29 25.59
CA VAL A 285 53.13 9.27 26.64
C VAL A 285 54.51 8.60 26.69
N GLU A 286 55.37 8.81 25.68
CA GLU A 286 56.70 8.19 25.63
C GLU A 286 57.85 9.05 26.22
N GLU A 287 57.57 10.29 26.69
CA GLU A 287 58.58 11.18 27.28
C GLU A 287 58.38 11.47 28.77
N SER A 288 57.86 10.54 29.56
CA SER A 288 57.83 10.70 31.04
C SER A 288 58.29 9.44 31.78
#